data_67ca15b9916f69d3876d99027bee42fc
#
_entry.id   67ca15b9916f69d3876d99027bee42fc
#
_cell.length_a   1.000
_cell.length_b   1.000
_cell.length_c   1.000
_cell.angle_alpha   90.00
_cell.angle_beta   90.00
_cell.angle_gamma   90.00
#
_symmetry.space_group_name_H-M   'P 1'
#
loop_
_entity.id
_entity.type
_entity.pdbx_description
1 polymer ?
#
loop_
_entity_poly.entity_id
_entity_poly.type
_entity_poly.pdbx_seq_one_letter_code
_entity_poly.pdbx_strand_id
1 'polypeptide(L)'
;MKKYFKFILAAVLVVVLVVVMVLIKNGNIVNFDNRAYNVVTSNTNTFLDNMYKVFTFLGSTLFIVGACIFILVFMKNKKMAGVIVGSVAISTVANNVIKLIFRRERPVVRRLVEEHSFSFPSGHTMAAVTLYGILIFFVMKSRLNKKARITISVVLGLFPICVAVSRIYLGAHFASDVTGAAITSTALLLVETYFIEKYYDKIEKSK
;
A
#
# COMPACT_ATOMS: atom_id res chain seq x y z
N MET A 1 0.26 -27.72 -7.22
CA MET A 1 -0.28 -26.49 -7.84
C MET A 1 -0.43 -25.32 -6.87
N LYS A 2 -1.06 -25.46 -5.68
CA LYS A 2 -1.25 -24.34 -4.71
C LYS A 2 0.06 -23.67 -4.23
N LYS A 3 1.18 -24.41 -4.18
CA LYS A 3 2.46 -23.94 -3.63
C LYS A 3 3.11 -22.82 -4.46
N TYR A 4 3.00 -22.87 -5.79
CA TYR A 4 3.63 -21.89 -6.69
C TYR A 4 2.69 -20.77 -7.13
N PHE A 5 1.40 -20.86 -6.78
CA PHE A 5 0.38 -19.88 -7.21
C PHE A 5 0.75 -18.44 -6.81
N LYS A 6 1.23 -18.23 -5.58
CA LYS A 6 1.63 -16.88 -5.11
C LYS A 6 2.79 -16.31 -5.92
N PHE A 7 3.77 -17.14 -6.29
CA PHE A 7 4.90 -16.70 -7.12
C PHE A 7 4.48 -16.39 -8.55
N ILE A 8 3.62 -17.21 -9.13
CA ILE A 8 3.07 -16.98 -10.48
C ILE A 8 2.29 -15.65 -10.48
N LEU A 9 1.42 -15.45 -9.49
CA LEU A 9 0.66 -14.21 -9.38
C LEU A 9 1.57 -13.00 -9.14
N ALA A 10 2.58 -13.12 -8.30
CA ALA A 10 3.57 -12.05 -8.09
C ALA A 10 4.33 -11.72 -9.39
N ALA A 11 4.75 -12.75 -10.16
CA ALA A 11 5.40 -12.55 -11.44
C ALA A 11 4.49 -11.83 -12.45
N VAL A 12 3.22 -12.22 -12.53
CA VAL A 12 2.22 -11.54 -13.37
C VAL A 12 2.08 -10.07 -12.95
N LEU A 13 1.99 -9.78 -11.64
CA LEU A 13 1.92 -8.40 -11.14
C LEU A 13 3.17 -7.59 -11.50
N VAL A 14 4.36 -8.20 -11.45
CA VAL A 14 5.61 -7.53 -11.88
C VAL A 14 5.56 -7.21 -13.38
N VAL A 15 5.07 -8.13 -14.23
CA VAL A 15 4.88 -7.86 -15.67
C VAL A 15 3.90 -6.70 -15.87
N VAL A 16 2.76 -6.69 -15.17
CA VAL A 16 1.78 -5.60 -15.23
C VAL A 16 2.41 -4.28 -14.76
N LEU A 17 3.22 -4.29 -13.71
CA LEU A 17 3.95 -3.11 -13.24
C LEU A 17 4.87 -2.56 -14.32
N VAL A 18 5.65 -3.41 -14.99
CA VAL A 18 6.53 -3.00 -16.10
C VAL A 18 5.72 -2.39 -17.23
N VAL A 19 4.58 -2.99 -17.60
CA VAL A 19 3.68 -2.41 -18.62
C VAL A 19 3.20 -1.01 -18.19
N VAL A 20 2.76 -0.85 -16.94
CA VAL A 20 2.36 0.48 -16.41
C VAL A 20 3.50 1.48 -16.50
N MET A 21 4.72 1.08 -16.13
CA MET A 21 5.91 1.95 -16.22
C MET A 21 6.22 2.37 -17.67
N VAL A 22 6.10 1.46 -18.63
CA VAL A 22 6.28 1.76 -20.06
C VAL A 22 5.20 2.73 -20.55
N LEU A 23 3.94 2.50 -20.20
CA LEU A 23 2.83 3.40 -20.57
C LEU A 23 3.01 4.80 -19.99
N ILE A 24 3.53 4.92 -18.77
CA ILE A 24 3.86 6.22 -18.15
C ILE A 24 4.97 6.91 -18.98
N LYS A 25 6.04 6.17 -19.28
CA LYS A 25 7.20 6.73 -19.98
C LYS A 25 6.87 7.23 -21.40
N ASN A 26 5.96 6.54 -22.08
CA ASN A 26 5.50 6.87 -23.43
C ASN A 26 4.35 7.88 -23.46
N GLY A 27 3.86 8.34 -22.29
CA GLY A 27 2.73 9.28 -22.22
C GLY A 27 1.35 8.68 -22.51
N ASN A 28 1.26 7.38 -22.78
CA ASN A 28 0.00 6.71 -23.17
C ASN A 28 -1.01 6.54 -22.01
N ILE A 29 -0.61 6.83 -20.77
CA ILE A 29 -1.46 6.72 -19.58
C ILE A 29 -2.09 8.05 -19.14
N VAL A 30 -1.73 9.17 -19.80
CA VAL A 30 -2.17 10.53 -19.40
C VAL A 30 -3.70 10.65 -19.38
N ASN A 31 -4.38 10.07 -20.35
CA ASN A 31 -5.85 10.10 -20.39
C ASN A 31 -6.49 9.34 -19.20
N PHE A 32 -5.89 8.24 -18.77
CA PHE A 32 -6.32 7.52 -17.57
C PHE A 32 -6.13 8.37 -16.31
N ASP A 33 -4.96 8.97 -16.16
CA ASP A 33 -4.62 9.82 -15.01
C ASP A 33 -5.56 11.03 -14.94
N ASN A 34 -5.80 11.72 -16.05
CA ASN A 34 -6.68 12.88 -16.12
C ASN A 34 -8.15 12.52 -15.84
N ARG A 35 -8.65 11.43 -16.41
CA ARG A 35 -10.02 10.96 -16.15
C ARG A 35 -10.21 10.59 -14.67
N ALA A 36 -9.28 9.85 -14.09
CA ALA A 36 -9.34 9.49 -12.69
C ALA A 36 -9.30 10.71 -11.77
N TYR A 37 -8.43 11.69 -12.05
CA TYR A 37 -8.38 12.95 -11.32
C TYR A 37 -9.72 13.70 -11.40
N ASN A 38 -10.26 13.90 -12.61
CA ASN A 38 -11.53 14.61 -12.82
C ASN A 38 -12.70 13.93 -12.12
N VAL A 39 -12.77 12.59 -12.12
CA VAL A 39 -13.81 11.84 -11.40
C VAL A 39 -13.68 12.05 -9.90
N VAL A 40 -12.46 11.92 -9.35
CA VAL A 40 -12.23 12.02 -7.91
C VAL A 40 -12.42 13.45 -7.41
N THR A 41 -12.15 14.47 -8.23
CA THR A 41 -12.27 15.90 -7.90
C THR A 41 -13.53 16.56 -8.48
N SER A 42 -14.50 15.78 -9.00
CA SER A 42 -15.76 16.31 -9.55
C SER A 42 -16.54 17.15 -8.55
N ASN A 43 -16.43 16.85 -7.27
CA ASN A 43 -16.94 17.64 -6.14
C ASN A 43 -15.79 17.99 -5.21
N THR A 44 -15.60 19.29 -4.96
CA THR A 44 -14.60 19.79 -4.02
C THR A 44 -15.25 20.78 -3.06
N ASN A 45 -15.01 20.58 -1.76
CA ASN A 45 -15.44 21.48 -0.70
C ASN A 45 -14.57 21.26 0.54
N THR A 46 -14.66 22.17 1.51
CA THR A 46 -13.83 22.13 2.73
C THR A 46 -14.03 20.84 3.53
N PHE A 47 -15.23 20.26 3.55
CA PHE A 47 -15.50 19.01 4.26
C PHE A 47 -14.73 17.84 3.61
N LEU A 48 -14.81 17.70 2.28
CA LEU A 48 -14.08 16.67 1.53
C LEU A 48 -12.56 16.87 1.61
N ASP A 49 -12.08 18.11 1.54
CA ASP A 49 -10.67 18.43 1.71
C ASP A 49 -10.14 17.92 3.07
N ASN A 50 -10.87 18.16 4.15
CA ASN A 50 -10.50 17.71 5.49
C ASN A 50 -10.62 16.19 5.63
N MET A 51 -11.67 15.60 5.10
CA MET A 51 -11.86 14.15 5.11
C MET A 51 -10.70 13.42 4.40
N TYR A 52 -10.29 13.88 3.21
CA TYR A 52 -9.17 13.27 2.49
C TYR A 52 -7.82 13.54 3.16
N LYS A 53 -7.66 14.65 3.89
CA LYS A 53 -6.48 14.86 4.76
C LYS A 53 -6.42 13.86 5.91
N VAL A 54 -7.56 13.49 6.49
CA VAL A 54 -7.62 12.41 7.50
C VAL A 54 -7.28 11.06 6.87
N PHE A 55 -7.81 10.74 5.70
CA PHE A 55 -7.51 9.47 5.05
C PHE A 55 -6.02 9.36 4.67
N THR A 56 -5.44 10.41 4.10
CA THR A 56 -4.01 10.37 3.74
C THR A 56 -3.12 10.21 4.96
N PHE A 57 -3.51 10.73 6.13
CA PHE A 57 -2.77 10.56 7.38
C PHE A 57 -2.56 9.08 7.73
N LEU A 58 -3.54 8.20 7.47
CA LEU A 58 -3.44 6.75 7.74
C LEU A 58 -2.38 6.01 6.89
N GLY A 59 -1.87 6.65 5.84
CA GLY A 59 -0.74 6.17 5.03
C GLY A 59 0.54 7.00 5.21
N SER A 60 0.52 8.04 6.05
CA SER A 60 1.66 8.92 6.26
C SER A 60 2.80 8.23 7.01
N THR A 61 4.02 8.70 6.80
CA THR A 61 5.21 8.18 7.49
C THR A 61 5.03 8.24 9.01
N LEU A 62 4.48 9.34 9.53
CA LEU A 62 4.24 9.53 10.96
C LEU A 62 3.30 8.45 11.52
N PHE A 63 2.16 8.21 10.86
CA PHE A 63 1.21 7.20 11.29
C PHE A 63 1.79 5.78 11.18
N ILE A 64 2.42 5.44 10.06
CA ILE A 64 2.99 4.11 9.81
C ILE A 64 4.11 3.79 10.80
N VAL A 65 5.02 4.75 11.07
CA VAL A 65 6.08 4.57 12.08
C VAL A 65 5.49 4.44 13.47
N GLY A 66 4.52 5.27 13.84
CA GLY A 66 3.80 5.17 15.12
C GLY A 66 3.10 3.82 15.28
N ALA A 67 2.43 3.32 14.24
CA ALA A 67 1.81 1.99 14.24
C ALA A 67 2.85 0.86 14.38
N CYS A 68 3.99 0.96 13.70
CA CYS A 68 5.09 0.00 13.83
C CYS A 68 5.66 -0.01 15.25
N ILE A 69 5.89 1.15 15.86
CA ILE A 69 6.36 1.26 17.26
C ILE A 69 5.30 0.66 18.20
N PHE A 70 4.04 1.02 18.04
CA PHE A 70 2.95 0.47 18.84
C PHE A 70 2.90 -1.06 18.75
N ILE A 71 3.00 -1.63 17.55
CA ILE A 71 3.03 -3.08 17.32
C ILE A 71 4.24 -3.72 18.02
N LEU A 72 5.44 -3.13 17.91
CA LEU A 72 6.65 -3.66 18.57
C LEU A 72 6.55 -3.62 20.11
N VAL A 73 5.96 -2.57 20.67
CA VAL A 73 5.86 -2.39 22.12
C VAL A 73 4.77 -3.28 22.71
N PHE A 74 3.56 -3.26 22.15
CA PHE A 74 2.37 -3.84 22.77
C PHE A 74 2.01 -5.24 22.28
N MET A 75 2.49 -5.67 21.10
CA MET A 75 2.22 -7.03 20.65
C MET A 75 3.03 -8.06 21.45
N LYS A 76 2.34 -9.02 22.09
CA LYS A 76 2.99 -10.07 22.89
C LYS A 76 3.93 -10.94 22.05
N ASN A 77 3.51 -11.33 20.86
CA ASN A 77 4.34 -12.12 19.96
C ASN A 77 5.33 -11.22 19.20
N LYS A 78 6.55 -11.10 19.74
CA LYS A 78 7.61 -10.24 19.19
C LYS A 78 8.11 -10.68 17.81
N LYS A 79 8.06 -11.98 17.48
CA LYS A 79 8.41 -12.47 16.14
C LYS A 79 7.39 -12.01 15.11
N MET A 80 6.09 -12.11 15.44
CA MET A 80 5.03 -11.60 14.57
C MET A 80 5.13 -10.08 14.40
N ALA A 81 5.40 -9.33 15.47
CA ALA A 81 5.64 -7.89 15.40
C ALA A 81 6.82 -7.56 14.48
N GLY A 82 7.94 -8.28 14.63
CA GLY A 82 9.12 -8.11 13.76
C GLY A 82 8.84 -8.40 12.30
N VAL A 83 8.01 -9.41 11.99
CA VAL A 83 7.59 -9.70 10.60
C VAL A 83 6.76 -8.54 10.03
N ILE A 84 5.78 -8.01 10.78
CA ILE A 84 4.95 -6.90 10.30
C ILE A 84 5.81 -5.67 10.00
N VAL A 85 6.68 -5.30 10.92
CA VAL A 85 7.57 -4.13 10.75
C VAL A 85 8.59 -4.36 9.63
N GLY A 86 9.13 -5.58 9.52
CA GLY A 86 10.02 -5.97 8.43
C GLY A 86 9.38 -5.84 7.05
N SER A 87 8.12 -6.26 6.91
CA SER A 87 7.36 -6.09 5.66
C SER A 87 7.20 -4.61 5.28
N VAL A 88 6.88 -3.75 6.25
CA VAL A 88 6.79 -2.30 6.02
C VAL A 88 8.15 -1.72 5.63
N ALA A 89 9.23 -2.13 6.27
CA ALA A 89 10.58 -1.68 5.95
C ALA A 89 10.99 -2.10 4.53
N ILE A 90 10.76 -3.35 4.13
CA ILE A 90 11.02 -3.86 2.78
C ILE A 90 10.25 -3.03 1.74
N SER A 91 8.95 -2.79 1.98
CA SER A 91 8.12 -1.97 1.10
C SER A 91 8.63 -0.54 0.98
N THR A 92 9.08 0.06 2.08
CA THR A 92 9.64 1.42 2.10
C THR A 92 10.95 1.50 1.30
N VAL A 93 11.84 0.53 1.46
CA VAL A 93 13.08 0.44 0.67
C VAL A 93 12.75 0.28 -0.81
N ALA A 94 11.85 -0.64 -1.16
CA ALA A 94 11.43 -0.84 -2.55
C ALA A 94 10.83 0.43 -3.16
N ASN A 95 9.98 1.17 -2.41
CA ASN A 95 9.43 2.44 -2.86
C ASN A 95 10.52 3.46 -3.20
N ASN A 96 11.48 3.64 -2.30
CA ASN A 96 12.57 4.60 -2.51
C ASN A 96 13.47 4.21 -3.68
N VAL A 97 13.80 2.93 -3.84
CA VAL A 97 14.59 2.44 -4.98
C VAL A 97 13.88 2.71 -6.30
N ILE A 98 12.58 2.37 -6.40
CA ILE A 98 11.81 2.61 -7.63
C ILE A 98 11.71 4.11 -7.92
N LYS A 99 11.48 4.96 -6.91
CA LYS A 99 11.46 6.42 -7.06
C LYS A 99 12.76 6.98 -7.64
N LEU A 100 13.90 6.53 -7.13
CA LEU A 100 15.22 6.98 -7.59
C LEU A 100 15.53 6.55 -9.02
N ILE A 101 15.04 5.36 -9.44
CA ILE A 101 15.22 4.85 -10.80
C ILE A 101 14.27 5.54 -11.78
N PHE A 102 12.98 5.66 -11.41
CA PHE A 102 11.94 6.10 -12.34
C PHE A 102 11.80 7.61 -12.44
N ARG A 103 12.04 8.36 -11.38
CA ARG A 103 12.14 9.83 -11.27
C ARG A 103 10.97 10.58 -11.93
N ARG A 104 9.74 10.10 -11.78
CA ARG A 104 8.56 10.77 -12.32
C ARG A 104 8.26 12.07 -11.58
N GLU A 105 8.04 13.15 -12.32
CA GLU A 105 7.55 14.41 -11.76
C GLU A 105 6.10 14.27 -11.25
N ARG A 106 5.72 15.14 -10.31
CA ARG A 106 4.38 15.14 -9.73
C ARG A 106 3.38 15.90 -10.58
N PRO A 107 2.04 15.62 -10.42
CA PRO A 107 1.02 16.35 -11.14
C PRO A 107 1.09 17.87 -10.84
N VAL A 108 0.86 18.67 -11.88
CA VAL A 108 0.70 20.12 -11.79
C VAL A 108 -0.80 20.42 -11.78
N VAL A 109 -1.45 20.21 -10.62
CA VAL A 109 -2.88 20.41 -10.41
C VAL A 109 -3.11 21.13 -9.08
N ARG A 110 -4.39 21.36 -8.68
CA ARG A 110 -4.73 21.85 -7.34
C ARG A 110 -4.10 20.93 -6.28
N ARG A 111 -3.03 21.37 -5.63
CA ARG A 111 -2.30 20.58 -4.63
C ARG A 111 -2.65 21.08 -3.23
N LEU A 112 -3.16 20.16 -2.39
CA LEU A 112 -3.58 20.46 -1.02
C LEU A 112 -2.60 19.93 0.04
N VAL A 113 -1.52 19.26 -0.37
CA VAL A 113 -0.45 18.74 0.48
C VAL A 113 0.90 18.93 -0.22
N GLU A 114 1.92 19.24 0.56
CA GLU A 114 3.29 19.36 0.04
C GLU A 114 4.01 18.02 0.06
N GLU A 115 4.77 17.79 -0.98
CA GLU A 115 5.56 16.57 -1.15
C GLU A 115 6.85 16.89 -1.93
N HIS A 116 7.99 16.44 -1.44
CA HIS A 116 9.30 16.81 -1.97
C HIS A 116 10.03 15.68 -2.73
N SER A 117 9.46 14.48 -2.78
CA SER A 117 10.05 13.32 -3.48
C SER A 117 9.39 13.08 -4.85
N PHE A 118 9.97 12.20 -5.67
CA PHE A 118 9.38 11.77 -6.94
C PHE A 118 7.99 11.16 -6.78
N SER A 119 7.18 11.22 -7.87
CA SER A 119 5.77 10.83 -7.83
C SER A 119 5.58 9.31 -7.83
N PHE A 120 6.25 8.57 -8.70
CA PHE A 120 6.03 7.13 -8.89
C PHE A 120 7.03 6.26 -8.11
N PRO A 121 6.56 5.23 -7.42
CA PRO A 121 5.18 4.96 -7.02
C PRO A 121 4.78 5.73 -5.76
N SER A 122 3.45 5.79 -5.45
CA SER A 122 2.93 6.48 -4.27
C SER A 122 3.38 5.81 -2.96
N GLY A 123 4.19 6.52 -2.15
CA GLY A 123 4.71 6.00 -0.88
C GLY A 123 3.63 5.74 0.16
N HIS A 124 2.66 6.65 0.32
CA HIS A 124 1.52 6.49 1.22
C HIS A 124 0.70 5.25 0.87
N THR A 125 0.44 5.03 -0.43
CA THR A 125 -0.30 3.85 -0.89
C THR A 125 0.48 2.57 -0.66
N MET A 126 1.79 2.54 -0.96
CA MET A 126 2.63 1.36 -0.71
C MET A 126 2.64 1.00 0.78
N ALA A 127 2.89 1.97 1.65
CA ALA A 127 2.93 1.76 3.09
C ALA A 127 1.57 1.27 3.64
N ALA A 128 0.46 1.87 3.20
CA ALA A 128 -0.88 1.44 3.60
C ALA A 128 -1.20 0.03 3.11
N VAL A 129 -1.02 -0.28 1.82
CA VAL A 129 -1.28 -1.63 1.28
C VAL A 129 -0.45 -2.67 2.02
N THR A 130 0.81 -2.38 2.31
CA THR A 130 1.69 -3.32 3.01
C THR A 130 1.28 -3.51 4.47
N LEU A 131 1.11 -2.43 5.24
CA LEU A 131 0.73 -2.54 6.65
C LEU A 131 -0.61 -3.24 6.82
N TYR A 132 -1.65 -2.75 6.16
CA TYR A 132 -2.99 -3.32 6.30
C TYR A 132 -3.07 -4.72 5.68
N GLY A 133 -2.37 -5.00 4.58
CA GLY A 133 -2.33 -6.31 3.94
C GLY A 133 -1.68 -7.38 4.80
N ILE A 134 -0.54 -7.09 5.46
CA ILE A 134 0.09 -8.04 6.38
C ILE A 134 -0.74 -8.25 7.66
N LEU A 135 -1.43 -7.21 8.15
CA LEU A 135 -2.37 -7.34 9.26
C LEU A 135 -3.54 -8.24 8.88
N ILE A 136 -4.14 -8.07 7.69
CA ILE A 136 -5.20 -8.95 7.16
C ILE A 136 -4.71 -10.40 7.11
N PHE A 137 -3.48 -10.63 6.62
CA PHE A 137 -2.92 -11.97 6.56
C PHE A 137 -2.91 -12.63 7.96
N PHE A 138 -2.44 -11.94 9.00
CA PHE A 138 -2.41 -12.49 10.36
C PHE A 138 -3.81 -12.62 10.97
N VAL A 139 -4.73 -11.69 10.70
CA VAL A 139 -6.14 -11.82 11.12
C VAL A 139 -6.77 -13.06 10.52
N MET A 140 -6.54 -13.34 9.23
CA MET A 140 -7.09 -14.53 8.56
C MET A 140 -6.50 -15.84 9.09
N LYS A 141 -5.28 -15.83 9.65
CA LYS A 141 -4.62 -16.97 10.31
C LYS A 141 -4.94 -17.09 11.81
N SER A 142 -5.57 -16.08 12.41
CA SER A 142 -5.88 -16.04 13.85
C SER A 142 -6.96 -17.06 14.25
N ARG A 143 -7.08 -17.30 15.58
CA ARG A 143 -8.10 -18.20 16.17
C ARG A 143 -9.49 -17.55 16.29
N LEU A 144 -9.68 -16.35 15.80
CA LEU A 144 -10.98 -15.69 15.77
C LEU A 144 -11.99 -16.50 14.94
N ASN A 145 -13.28 -16.38 15.25
CA ASN A 145 -14.33 -16.99 14.43
C ASN A 145 -14.34 -16.43 13.00
N LYS A 146 -14.90 -17.19 12.06
CA LYS A 146 -14.89 -16.83 10.63
C LYS A 146 -15.51 -15.46 10.36
N LYS A 147 -16.63 -15.12 11.04
CA LYS A 147 -17.32 -13.83 10.85
C LYS A 147 -16.42 -12.67 11.28
N ALA A 148 -15.82 -12.75 12.47
CA ALA A 148 -14.89 -11.72 12.97
C ALA A 148 -13.68 -11.54 12.03
N ARG A 149 -13.05 -12.63 11.57
CA ARG A 149 -11.93 -12.55 10.64
C ARG A 149 -12.29 -11.82 9.35
N ILE A 150 -13.44 -12.15 8.76
CA ILE A 150 -13.91 -11.51 7.52
C ILE A 150 -14.21 -10.03 7.79
N THR A 151 -14.98 -9.70 8.84
CA THR A 151 -15.35 -8.31 9.15
C THR A 151 -14.12 -7.43 9.37
N ILE A 152 -13.16 -7.88 10.20
CA ILE A 152 -11.93 -7.13 10.45
C ILE A 152 -11.12 -6.97 9.16
N SER A 153 -11.01 -8.03 8.34
CA SER A 153 -10.26 -7.97 7.08
C SER A 153 -10.89 -7.00 6.07
N VAL A 154 -12.22 -6.95 6.00
CA VAL A 154 -12.94 -5.98 5.15
C VAL A 154 -12.65 -4.56 5.61
N VAL A 155 -12.80 -4.29 6.93
CA VAL A 155 -12.52 -2.96 7.50
C VAL A 155 -11.08 -2.54 7.24
N LEU A 156 -10.10 -3.42 7.51
CA LEU A 156 -8.69 -3.15 7.23
C LEU A 156 -8.42 -2.92 5.75
N GLY A 157 -9.12 -3.61 4.85
CA GLY A 157 -8.98 -3.47 3.40
C GLY A 157 -9.52 -2.14 2.84
N LEU A 158 -10.44 -1.48 3.55
CA LEU A 158 -10.93 -0.16 3.16
C LEU A 158 -9.89 0.95 3.35
N PHE A 159 -9.03 0.86 4.37
CA PHE A 159 -8.05 1.91 4.65
C PHE A 159 -7.07 2.18 3.49
N PRO A 160 -6.40 1.18 2.90
CA PRO A 160 -5.52 1.45 1.76
C PRO A 160 -6.26 2.01 0.55
N ILE A 161 -7.55 1.67 0.34
CA ILE A 161 -8.37 2.26 -0.73
C ILE A 161 -8.62 3.75 -0.43
N CYS A 162 -9.03 4.08 0.80
CA CYS A 162 -9.23 5.47 1.22
C CYS A 162 -7.94 6.29 1.10
N VAL A 163 -6.79 5.74 1.54
CA VAL A 163 -5.48 6.37 1.36
C VAL A 163 -5.19 6.58 -0.12
N ALA A 164 -5.36 5.56 -0.96
CA ALA A 164 -5.08 5.62 -2.38
C ALA A 164 -5.88 6.74 -3.09
N VAL A 165 -7.19 6.78 -2.87
CA VAL A 165 -8.08 7.82 -3.43
C VAL A 165 -7.71 9.21 -2.90
N SER A 166 -7.37 9.33 -1.62
CA SER A 166 -6.95 10.61 -1.03
C SER A 166 -5.72 11.20 -1.71
N ARG A 167 -4.78 10.37 -2.19
CA ARG A 167 -3.56 10.86 -2.88
C ARG A 167 -3.86 11.50 -4.24
N ILE A 168 -4.90 10.98 -4.92
CA ILE A 168 -5.37 11.55 -6.20
C ILE A 168 -6.13 12.85 -5.91
N TYR A 169 -7.08 12.84 -4.98
CA TYR A 169 -7.89 14.00 -4.61
C TYR A 169 -7.04 15.20 -4.17
N LEU A 170 -6.05 14.95 -3.31
CA LEU A 170 -5.16 15.99 -2.79
C LEU A 170 -4.13 16.48 -3.82
N GLY A 171 -4.13 15.98 -5.06
CA GLY A 171 -3.24 16.39 -6.15
C GLY A 171 -1.78 15.99 -5.93
N ALA A 172 -1.52 15.02 -5.06
CA ALA A 172 -0.16 14.60 -4.73
C ALA A 172 0.40 13.56 -5.69
N HIS A 173 -0.45 12.72 -6.27
CA HIS A 173 -0.08 11.61 -7.14
C HIS A 173 -1.06 11.44 -8.29
N PHE A 174 -0.56 10.92 -9.41
CA PHE A 174 -1.38 10.41 -10.49
C PHE A 174 -2.06 9.08 -10.08
N ALA A 175 -3.18 8.75 -10.72
CA ALA A 175 -3.86 7.47 -10.51
C ALA A 175 -2.96 6.28 -10.84
N SER A 176 -2.13 6.39 -11.87
CA SER A 176 -1.14 5.39 -12.24
C SER A 176 -0.03 5.21 -11.20
N ASP A 177 0.36 6.25 -10.44
CA ASP A 177 1.31 6.11 -9.30
C ASP A 177 0.71 5.28 -8.18
N VAL A 178 -0.56 5.51 -7.89
CA VAL A 178 -1.34 4.78 -6.87
C VAL A 178 -1.54 3.32 -7.30
N THR A 179 -1.88 3.09 -8.57
CA THR A 179 -2.03 1.74 -9.15
C THR A 179 -0.71 0.98 -9.11
N GLY A 180 0.39 1.61 -9.56
CA GLY A 180 1.73 1.01 -9.50
C GLY A 180 2.16 0.68 -8.06
N ALA A 181 1.83 1.55 -7.10
CA ALA A 181 2.08 1.30 -5.68
C ALA A 181 1.32 0.08 -5.16
N ALA A 182 0.02 -0.04 -5.48
CA ALA A 182 -0.81 -1.18 -5.07
C ALA A 182 -0.30 -2.49 -5.68
N ILE A 183 0.06 -2.49 -6.97
CA ILE A 183 0.63 -3.65 -7.67
C ILE A 183 1.94 -4.08 -7.00
N THR A 184 2.87 -3.14 -6.77
CA THR A 184 4.18 -3.41 -6.17
C THR A 184 4.02 -4.00 -4.78
N SER A 185 3.22 -3.37 -3.91
CA SER A 185 3.02 -3.86 -2.55
C SER A 185 2.33 -5.22 -2.51
N THR A 186 1.35 -5.46 -3.39
CA THR A 186 0.68 -6.76 -3.47
C THR A 186 1.64 -7.85 -3.94
N ALA A 187 2.49 -7.58 -4.92
CA ALA A 187 3.51 -8.53 -5.37
C ALA A 187 4.49 -8.88 -4.25
N LEU A 188 4.99 -7.89 -3.50
CA LEU A 188 5.85 -8.10 -2.34
C LEU A 188 5.15 -8.93 -1.26
N LEU A 189 3.92 -8.58 -0.89
CA LEU A 189 3.13 -9.32 0.12
C LEU A 189 2.87 -10.78 -0.29
N LEU A 190 2.65 -11.07 -1.57
CA LEU A 190 2.49 -12.45 -2.05
C LEU A 190 3.75 -13.28 -1.82
N VAL A 191 4.92 -12.71 -2.11
CA VAL A 191 6.21 -13.36 -1.88
C VAL A 191 6.47 -13.51 -0.37
N GLU A 192 6.33 -12.43 0.40
CA GLU A 192 6.54 -12.43 1.85
C GLU A 192 5.62 -13.43 2.55
N THR A 193 4.32 -13.39 2.26
CA THR A 193 3.35 -14.29 2.90
C THR A 193 3.57 -15.76 2.55
N TYR A 194 4.17 -16.07 1.41
CA TYR A 194 4.60 -17.44 1.11
C TYR A 194 5.68 -17.91 2.09
N PHE A 195 6.72 -17.09 2.32
CA PHE A 195 7.78 -17.45 3.26
C PHE A 195 7.28 -17.45 4.71
N ILE A 196 6.43 -16.49 5.08
CA ILE A 196 5.82 -16.45 6.41
C ILE A 196 5.00 -17.72 6.67
N GLU A 197 4.18 -18.19 5.73
CA GLU A 197 3.41 -19.43 5.87
C GLU A 197 4.29 -20.65 6.12
N LYS A 198 5.45 -20.73 5.46
CA LYS A 198 6.40 -21.83 5.65
C LYS A 198 6.95 -21.92 7.07
N TYR A 199 7.03 -20.78 7.77
CA TYR A 199 7.59 -20.67 9.12
C TYR A 199 6.54 -20.26 10.16
N TYR A 200 5.26 -20.22 9.78
CA TYR A 200 4.19 -19.67 10.62
C TYR A 200 4.12 -20.31 12.01
N ASP A 201 4.21 -21.63 12.11
CA ASP A 201 4.18 -22.34 13.40
C ASP A 201 5.31 -21.90 14.35
N LYS A 202 6.49 -21.58 13.80
CA LYS A 202 7.62 -21.05 14.58
C LYS A 202 7.38 -19.60 15.03
N ILE A 203 6.63 -18.83 14.24
CA ILE A 203 6.27 -17.44 14.54
C ILE A 203 5.16 -17.40 15.58
N GLU A 204 4.12 -18.25 15.45
CA GLU A 204 2.97 -18.29 16.36
C GLU A 204 3.35 -18.78 17.77
N LYS A 205 4.16 -19.84 17.86
CA LYS A 205 4.54 -20.46 19.14
C LYS A 205 5.56 -19.68 19.97
N SER A 206 6.06 -18.57 19.45
CA SER A 206 6.98 -17.68 20.17
C SER A 206 6.18 -16.73 21.06
N LYS A 207 5.67 -17.27 22.17
CA LYS A 207 5.07 -16.49 23.25
C LYS A 207 6.12 -16.05 24.25
#